data_3a15f883169d5986daf8850cd5f6d76d
#
_entry.id   3a15f883169d5986daf8850cd5f6d76d
#
_cell.length_a   1.000
_cell.length_b   1.000
_cell.length_c   1.000
_cell.angle_alpha   90.00
_cell.angle_beta   90.00
_cell.angle_gamma   90.00
#
_symmetry.space_group_name_H-M   'P 1'
#
loop_
_entity.id
_entity.type
_entity.pdbx_description
1 polymer ?
#
loop_
_entity_poly.entity_id
_entity_poly.type
_entity_poly.pdbx_seq_one_letter_code
_entity_poly.pdbx_strand_id
1 'polypeptide(L)'
;ALAELKEYWNNLLNHFTVSSSEEKLDRMVNIWHQYQCMVTFNMSRSASYFESGIGRGMGFRDSCQDLLGFVHLIPDRARQRILDIASTQFEDGSAYHQYQPLTKKGNADIGSGFNDDPLWLIAGTAAYIKETGDYSILDEITPYDNDESKSTDFMEHLRRSFNYTRTHLGPHGLPLIGRADWNDCLNLNCFSEEPGESFQTFGPSEGPNAESVFIAGMFVKYGKDYVEICKHKGLEAEAKESEEAIASMEKTVLNAGWDGEWFLRAYDHYKQKIGSKECEDGKIFIEPQGFCVMAEIGLKEGNCLQAMQSVEKYLDTKYGIVLLQPPYHKYHVELGEISSYPPGYKENAGIFCHNNPWISIAETVVGRGDRAWQVYTRTCPAYIEDISEIHRTEPYVYSQMIAGKDAPNFGEAKNSWLTGTAAWTFLDVSQYILGIRPDYDGLVIDPCIPSTLSGFTAKRDFRGVTYHIQVKNPNGVQKGVKVLTVDGAIADGNMIPFDPSKKEVTVLSLIHISEPTRRRGIS
;
A
#
# COMPACT_ATOMS: atom_id res chain seq x y z
N ALA A 1 37.49 -0.34 0.05
CA ALA A 1 36.33 -0.76 -0.78
C ALA A 1 35.45 -1.77 -0.06
N LEU A 2 35.89 -3.05 0.19
CA LEU A 2 35.00 -4.05 0.80
C LEU A 2 34.60 -3.69 2.25
N ALA A 3 35.52 -3.17 3.06
CA ALA A 3 35.22 -2.72 4.42
C ALA A 3 34.25 -1.53 4.44
N GLU A 4 34.46 -0.55 3.56
CA GLU A 4 33.57 0.61 3.41
C GLU A 4 32.15 0.19 2.95
N LEU A 5 32.07 -0.78 2.01
CA LEU A 5 30.78 -1.31 1.57
C LEU A 5 30.05 -2.04 2.70
N LYS A 6 30.74 -2.83 3.51
CA LYS A 6 30.15 -3.47 4.68
C LYS A 6 29.69 -2.46 5.71
N GLU A 7 30.50 -1.44 5.96
CA GLU A 7 30.14 -0.34 6.89
C GLU A 7 28.90 0.40 6.39
N TYR A 8 28.84 0.75 5.11
CA TYR A 8 27.68 1.40 4.50
C TYR A 8 26.38 0.59 4.73
N TRP A 9 26.39 -0.70 4.38
CA TRP A 9 25.21 -1.54 4.53
C TRP A 9 24.86 -1.79 6.00
N ASN A 10 25.83 -2.00 6.87
CA ASN A 10 25.59 -2.18 8.30
C ASN A 10 24.96 -0.92 8.93
N ASN A 11 25.46 0.26 8.58
CA ASN A 11 24.89 1.51 9.07
C ASN A 11 23.46 1.70 8.58
N LEU A 12 23.24 1.45 7.27
CA LEU A 12 21.91 1.60 6.66
C LEU A 12 20.88 0.65 7.28
N LEU A 13 21.20 -0.65 7.35
CA LEU A 13 20.27 -1.68 7.85
C LEU A 13 20.05 -1.61 9.37
N ASN A 14 20.95 -0.95 10.11
CA ASN A 14 20.87 -0.86 11.55
C ASN A 14 19.82 0.16 12.07
N HIS A 15 19.15 0.89 11.17
CA HIS A 15 18.06 1.79 11.56
C HIS A 15 16.82 1.07 12.09
N PHE A 16 16.61 -0.16 11.61
CA PHE A 16 15.54 -1.04 12.08
C PHE A 16 16.02 -2.49 12.14
N THR A 17 16.07 -3.05 13.33
CA THR A 17 16.43 -4.45 13.54
C THR A 17 15.50 -5.11 14.55
N VAL A 18 15.29 -6.41 14.37
CA VAL A 18 14.43 -7.22 15.23
C VAL A 18 15.16 -8.50 15.65
N SER A 19 14.82 -9.01 16.83
CA SER A 19 15.27 -10.33 17.29
C SER A 19 14.09 -11.05 17.96
N SER A 20 13.82 -12.26 17.51
CA SER A 20 12.71 -13.08 17.93
C SER A 20 13.09 -14.56 18.01
N SER A 21 12.12 -15.44 18.27
CA SER A 21 12.28 -16.89 18.13
C SER A 21 12.17 -17.37 16.67
N GLU A 22 11.81 -16.49 15.73
CA GLU A 22 11.59 -16.75 14.32
C GLU A 22 12.80 -16.28 13.48
N GLU A 23 13.83 -17.10 13.33
CA GLU A 23 15.05 -16.74 12.59
C GLU A 23 14.78 -16.28 11.15
N LYS A 24 13.77 -16.85 10.48
CA LYS A 24 13.37 -16.47 9.12
C LYS A 24 12.82 -15.05 9.07
N LEU A 25 12.00 -14.67 10.08
CA LEU A 25 11.51 -13.31 10.25
C LEU A 25 12.67 -12.33 10.46
N ASP A 26 13.55 -12.64 11.41
CA ASP A 26 14.67 -11.78 11.77
C ASP A 26 15.58 -11.53 10.54
N ARG A 27 15.90 -12.57 9.78
CA ARG A 27 16.71 -12.49 8.57
C ARG A 27 16.07 -11.66 7.47
N MET A 28 14.77 -11.82 7.27
CA MET A 28 14.03 -11.02 6.27
C MET A 28 13.94 -9.56 6.67
N VAL A 29 13.52 -9.26 7.90
CA VAL A 29 13.35 -7.88 8.36
C VAL A 29 14.67 -7.13 8.45
N ASN A 30 15.70 -7.77 9.01
CA ASN A 30 16.98 -7.10 9.26
C ASN A 30 17.82 -6.88 8.00
N ILE A 31 17.60 -7.69 6.95
CA ILE A 31 18.44 -7.65 5.76
C ILE A 31 17.61 -7.56 4.47
N TRP A 32 16.90 -8.63 4.11
CA TRP A 32 16.48 -8.84 2.74
C TRP A 32 15.32 -7.95 2.29
N HIS A 33 14.36 -7.64 3.14
CA HIS A 33 13.32 -6.67 2.82
C HIS A 33 13.92 -5.30 2.50
N GLN A 34 14.74 -4.79 3.41
CA GLN A 34 15.36 -3.47 3.29
C GLN A 34 16.33 -3.42 2.11
N TYR A 35 17.10 -4.49 1.89
CA TYR A 35 18.01 -4.60 0.75
C TYR A 35 17.25 -4.54 -0.58
N GLN A 36 16.18 -5.31 -0.74
CA GLN A 36 15.39 -5.29 -1.98
C GLN A 36 14.70 -3.93 -2.18
N CYS A 37 14.20 -3.28 -1.14
CA CYS A 37 13.66 -1.92 -1.23
C CYS A 37 14.71 -0.93 -1.78
N MET A 38 15.95 -1.01 -1.30
CA MET A 38 17.06 -0.18 -1.79
C MET A 38 17.44 -0.50 -3.24
N VAL A 39 17.43 -1.76 -3.63
CA VAL A 39 17.66 -2.17 -5.03
C VAL A 39 16.56 -1.62 -5.93
N THR A 40 15.29 -1.78 -5.55
CA THR A 40 14.15 -1.25 -6.30
C THR A 40 14.27 0.25 -6.50
N PHE A 41 14.61 0.99 -5.44
CA PHE A 41 14.83 2.44 -5.52
C PHE A 41 16.00 2.80 -6.45
N ASN A 42 17.19 2.20 -6.25
CA ASN A 42 18.40 2.53 -6.99
C ASN A 42 18.27 2.21 -8.49
N MET A 43 17.56 1.14 -8.82
CA MET A 43 17.33 0.71 -10.21
C MET A 43 16.09 1.37 -10.83
N SER A 44 15.31 2.14 -10.08
CA SER A 44 14.06 2.78 -10.54
C SER A 44 13.13 1.80 -11.25
N ARG A 45 13.00 0.58 -10.71
CA ARG A 45 12.27 -0.56 -11.31
C ARG A 45 12.67 -0.86 -12.76
N SER A 46 13.91 -0.57 -13.14
CA SER A 46 14.44 -0.82 -14.48
C SER A 46 15.68 -1.68 -14.36
N ALA A 47 15.48 -3.02 -14.27
CA ALA A 47 16.57 -3.97 -14.06
C ALA A 47 17.55 -4.02 -15.21
N SER A 48 17.05 -3.89 -16.42
CA SER A 48 17.88 -3.96 -17.61
C SER A 48 17.13 -3.47 -18.85
N TYR A 49 17.92 -3.14 -19.84
CA TYR A 49 17.56 -3.07 -21.24
C TYR A 49 16.61 -4.17 -21.72
N PHE A 50 16.81 -5.37 -21.17
CA PHE A 50 16.17 -6.60 -21.62
C PHE A 50 14.74 -6.70 -21.10
N GLU A 51 14.50 -6.23 -19.87
CA GLU A 51 13.22 -6.33 -19.20
C GLU A 51 12.31 -5.12 -19.53
N SER A 52 12.90 -3.93 -19.51
CA SER A 52 12.13 -2.68 -19.55
C SER A 52 12.29 -1.90 -20.86
N GLY A 53 13.25 -2.27 -21.72
CA GLY A 53 13.61 -1.45 -22.89
C GLY A 53 14.27 -0.12 -22.52
N ILE A 54 14.63 0.67 -23.54
CA ILE A 54 15.32 1.95 -23.35
C ILE A 54 14.36 3.08 -22.95
N GLY A 55 13.13 3.01 -23.37
CA GLY A 55 12.16 4.11 -23.28
C GLY A 55 11.19 4.01 -22.11
N ARG A 56 11.22 2.92 -21.33
CA ARG A 56 10.26 2.73 -20.26
C ARG A 56 10.52 3.69 -19.11
N GLY A 57 9.49 4.45 -18.75
CA GLY A 57 9.49 5.30 -17.58
C GLY A 57 9.26 4.54 -16.29
N MET A 58 9.47 5.20 -15.17
CA MET A 58 9.06 4.76 -13.86
C MET A 58 7.65 5.25 -13.57
N GLY A 59 6.78 4.38 -13.02
CA GLY A 59 5.41 4.74 -12.68
C GLY A 59 5.34 5.82 -11.58
N PHE A 60 4.41 6.74 -11.72
CA PHE A 60 4.12 7.76 -10.71
C PHE A 60 3.73 7.11 -9.38
N ARG A 61 2.70 6.25 -9.39
CA ARG A 61 2.26 5.52 -8.20
C ARG A 61 3.31 4.55 -7.68
N ASP A 62 4.07 3.90 -8.59
CA ASP A 62 5.12 2.97 -8.22
C ASP A 62 6.21 3.65 -7.39
N SER A 63 6.61 4.84 -7.81
CA SER A 63 7.59 5.65 -7.10
C SER A 63 7.10 6.06 -5.71
N CYS A 64 5.83 6.44 -5.59
CA CYS A 64 5.23 6.80 -4.30
C CYS A 64 5.13 5.59 -3.36
N GLN A 65 4.81 4.42 -3.89
CA GLN A 65 4.71 3.20 -3.09
C GLN A 65 6.08 2.68 -2.64
N ASP A 66 7.10 2.77 -3.50
CA ASP A 66 8.46 2.34 -3.16
C ASP A 66 9.04 3.15 -2.00
N LEU A 67 8.64 4.43 -1.83
CA LEU A 67 9.01 5.25 -0.67
C LEU A 67 8.69 4.58 0.66
N LEU A 68 7.60 3.83 0.74
CA LEU A 68 7.16 3.15 1.96
C LEU A 68 8.22 2.17 2.49
N GLY A 69 9.06 1.62 1.60
CA GLY A 69 10.07 0.64 1.95
C GLY A 69 11.45 1.22 2.29
N PHE A 70 11.72 2.48 1.94
CA PHE A 70 13.07 3.04 2.14
C PHE A 70 13.11 4.43 2.80
N VAL A 71 11.99 5.05 3.09
CA VAL A 71 11.95 6.40 3.68
C VAL A 71 12.74 6.51 4.98
N HIS A 72 12.75 5.47 5.80
CA HIS A 72 13.52 5.42 7.06
C HIS A 72 15.03 5.24 6.84
N LEU A 73 15.44 4.75 5.68
CA LEU A 73 16.84 4.48 5.34
C LEU A 73 17.54 5.72 4.75
N ILE A 74 16.86 6.43 3.86
CA ILE A 74 17.40 7.52 3.04
C ILE A 74 16.41 8.68 2.92
N PRO A 75 16.00 9.32 4.02
CA PRO A 75 14.94 10.32 4.02
C PRO A 75 15.19 11.50 3.09
N ASP A 76 16.44 11.97 2.97
CA ASP A 76 16.78 13.09 2.08
C ASP A 76 16.53 12.76 0.60
N ARG A 77 16.86 11.52 0.19
CA ARG A 77 16.61 11.04 -1.17
C ARG A 77 15.11 10.77 -1.39
N ALA A 78 14.41 10.33 -0.36
CA ALA A 78 12.96 10.19 -0.40
C ALA A 78 12.27 11.55 -0.62
N ARG A 79 12.70 12.58 0.11
CA ARG A 79 12.22 13.96 -0.07
C ARG A 79 12.40 14.44 -1.50
N GLN A 80 13.58 14.28 -2.05
CA GLN A 80 13.85 14.68 -3.44
C GLN A 80 12.98 13.90 -4.44
N ARG A 81 12.78 12.61 -4.24
CA ARG A 81 11.93 11.78 -5.09
C ARG A 81 10.47 12.25 -5.06
N ILE A 82 9.94 12.65 -3.91
CA ILE A 82 8.58 13.19 -3.79
C ILE A 82 8.43 14.47 -4.63
N LEU A 83 9.39 15.38 -4.57
CA LEU A 83 9.37 16.62 -5.36
C LEU A 83 9.52 16.35 -6.86
N ASP A 84 10.39 15.41 -7.25
CA ASP A 84 10.55 14.99 -8.65
C ASP A 84 9.23 14.42 -9.21
N ILE A 85 8.53 13.59 -8.44
CA ILE A 85 7.24 13.00 -8.82
C ILE A 85 6.18 14.10 -8.94
N ALA A 86 6.08 14.98 -7.94
CA ALA A 86 5.10 16.07 -7.93
C ALA A 86 5.25 17.01 -9.13
N SER A 87 6.50 17.22 -9.60
CA SER A 87 6.77 18.02 -10.79
C SER A 87 6.14 17.48 -12.08
N THR A 88 5.70 16.24 -12.08
CA THR A 88 5.00 15.59 -13.22
C THR A 88 3.48 15.62 -13.08
N GLN A 89 2.94 16.24 -12.03
CA GLN A 89 1.51 16.45 -11.85
C GLN A 89 1.01 17.55 -12.78
N PHE A 90 -0.24 17.43 -13.24
CA PHE A 90 -0.93 18.48 -13.99
C PHE A 90 -1.66 19.46 -13.06
N GLU A 91 -1.96 20.66 -13.58
CA GLU A 91 -2.64 21.70 -12.82
C GLU A 91 -4.06 21.32 -12.33
N ASP A 92 -4.71 20.36 -12.98
CA ASP A 92 -6.00 19.81 -12.57
C ASP A 92 -5.92 18.80 -11.42
N GLY A 93 -4.71 18.38 -11.03
CA GLY A 93 -4.45 17.39 -9.99
C GLY A 93 -4.20 15.97 -10.51
N SER A 94 -4.46 15.69 -11.78
CA SER A 94 -4.02 14.44 -12.43
C SER A 94 -2.50 14.41 -12.58
N ALA A 95 -1.94 13.30 -13.02
CA ALA A 95 -0.49 13.17 -13.18
C ALA A 95 -0.14 12.38 -14.44
N TYR A 96 1.08 12.56 -14.93
CA TYR A 96 1.67 11.59 -15.84
C TYR A 96 1.75 10.23 -15.16
N HIS A 97 1.24 9.20 -15.80
CA HIS A 97 1.33 7.84 -15.28
C HIS A 97 2.77 7.33 -15.14
N GLN A 98 3.66 7.83 -16.01
CA GLN A 98 5.09 7.49 -15.97
C GLN A 98 5.95 8.73 -16.18
N TYR A 99 7.16 8.71 -15.65
CA TYR A 99 8.19 9.72 -15.87
C TYR A 99 9.56 9.05 -16.12
N GLN A 100 10.49 9.78 -16.71
CA GLN A 100 11.84 9.31 -16.97
C GLN A 100 12.77 9.65 -15.80
N PRO A 101 13.32 8.69 -15.07
CA PRO A 101 14.10 8.95 -13.87
C PRO A 101 15.35 9.83 -14.07
N LEU A 102 15.97 9.75 -15.24
CA LEU A 102 17.17 10.52 -15.56
C LEU A 102 16.86 11.99 -15.88
N THR A 103 15.80 12.23 -16.63
CA THR A 103 15.40 13.60 -17.04
C THR A 103 14.39 14.20 -16.08
N LYS A 104 13.74 13.37 -15.25
CA LYS A 104 12.66 13.73 -14.32
C LYS A 104 11.42 14.32 -15.00
N LYS A 105 11.25 14.05 -16.29
CA LYS A 105 10.12 14.53 -17.09
C LYS A 105 9.04 13.48 -17.25
N GLY A 106 7.79 13.93 -17.24
CA GLY A 106 6.63 13.10 -17.55
C GLY A 106 6.71 12.48 -18.94
N ASN A 107 6.14 11.29 -19.10
CA ASN A 107 6.09 10.59 -20.38
C ASN A 107 4.77 10.89 -21.10
N ALA A 108 4.82 11.77 -22.10
CA ALA A 108 3.66 12.20 -22.85
C ALA A 108 3.04 11.08 -23.73
N ASP A 109 3.79 10.05 -24.09
CA ASP A 109 3.28 8.94 -24.90
C ASP A 109 2.27 8.08 -24.11
N ILE A 110 2.47 7.96 -22.79
CA ILE A 110 1.54 7.29 -21.87
C ILE A 110 0.46 8.27 -21.41
N GLY A 111 0.85 9.51 -21.08
CA GLY A 111 -0.06 10.55 -20.63
C GLY A 111 -0.59 10.33 -19.21
N SER A 112 -1.84 10.73 -19.00
CA SER A 112 -2.56 10.66 -17.72
C SER A 112 -3.79 9.74 -17.81
N GLY A 113 -4.66 9.81 -16.82
CA GLY A 113 -5.96 9.12 -16.82
C GLY A 113 -6.03 7.88 -15.94
N PHE A 114 -4.98 7.58 -15.19
CA PHE A 114 -4.99 6.57 -14.13
C PHE A 114 -5.39 7.28 -12.83
N ASN A 115 -6.66 7.17 -12.47
CA ASN A 115 -7.27 8.08 -11.49
C ASN A 115 -6.92 7.76 -10.03
N ASP A 116 -6.18 6.69 -9.77
CA ASP A 116 -5.57 6.42 -8.47
C ASP A 116 -4.24 7.17 -8.26
N ASP A 117 -3.53 7.55 -9.33
CA ASP A 117 -2.21 8.18 -9.26
C ASP A 117 -2.16 9.37 -8.29
N PRO A 118 -3.08 10.34 -8.30
CA PRO A 118 -3.02 11.50 -7.42
C PRO A 118 -2.97 11.15 -5.93
N LEU A 119 -3.71 10.13 -5.49
CA LEU A 119 -3.78 9.73 -4.08
C LEU A 119 -2.47 9.13 -3.56
N TRP A 120 -1.67 8.54 -4.44
CA TRP A 120 -0.38 7.99 -4.06
C TRP A 120 0.64 9.07 -3.69
N LEU A 121 0.53 10.29 -4.23
CA LEU A 121 1.37 11.41 -3.81
C LEU A 121 1.11 11.78 -2.35
N ILE A 122 -0.15 11.78 -1.93
CA ILE A 122 -0.52 11.99 -0.52
C ILE A 122 0.06 10.88 0.36
N ALA A 123 -0.06 9.61 -0.08
CA ALA A 123 0.47 8.45 0.65
C ALA A 123 2.00 8.53 0.88
N GLY A 124 2.76 8.81 -0.17
CA GLY A 124 4.22 8.94 -0.10
C GLY A 124 4.65 10.11 0.77
N THR A 125 3.97 11.25 0.64
CA THR A 125 4.24 12.45 1.45
C THR A 125 3.92 12.21 2.92
N ALA A 126 2.79 11.60 3.23
CA ALA A 126 2.41 11.25 4.60
C ALA A 126 3.44 10.31 5.24
N ALA A 127 3.89 9.28 4.52
CA ALA A 127 4.94 8.39 5.00
C ALA A 127 6.24 9.14 5.32
N TYR A 128 6.65 10.08 4.46
CA TYR A 128 7.82 10.90 4.68
C TYR A 128 7.68 11.81 5.92
N ILE A 129 6.57 12.52 6.05
CA ILE A 129 6.34 13.42 7.20
C ILE A 129 6.26 12.63 8.49
N LYS A 130 5.55 11.49 8.52
CA LYS A 130 5.47 10.62 9.69
C LYS A 130 6.84 10.11 10.12
N GLU A 131 7.68 9.74 9.17
CA GLU A 131 9.03 9.27 9.47
C GLU A 131 9.96 10.37 9.97
N THR A 132 9.95 11.53 9.32
CA THR A 132 10.96 12.58 9.55
C THR A 132 10.51 13.69 10.47
N GLY A 133 9.21 13.98 10.54
CA GLY A 133 8.67 15.19 11.15
C GLY A 133 8.94 16.46 10.33
N ASP A 134 9.43 16.32 9.09
CA ASP A 134 9.77 17.47 8.24
C ASP A 134 8.55 17.96 7.44
N TYR A 135 7.87 18.95 7.99
CA TYR A 135 6.77 19.65 7.32
C TYR A 135 7.26 20.74 6.33
N SER A 136 8.55 21.05 6.29
CA SER A 136 9.09 22.09 5.39
C SER A 136 8.94 21.71 3.92
N ILE A 137 8.80 20.42 3.62
CA ILE A 137 8.51 19.94 2.27
C ILE A 137 7.24 20.58 1.68
N LEU A 138 6.26 20.91 2.53
CA LEU A 138 4.99 21.51 2.09
C LEU A 138 5.15 22.93 1.52
N ASP A 139 6.25 23.61 1.84
CA ASP A 139 6.55 24.98 1.41
C ASP A 139 7.48 25.01 0.18
N GLU A 140 7.94 23.86 -0.32
CA GLU A 140 8.78 23.77 -1.50
C GLU A 140 8.04 24.20 -2.75
N ILE A 141 8.65 25.10 -3.52
CA ILE A 141 8.09 25.54 -4.79
C ILE A 141 8.34 24.48 -5.86
N THR A 142 7.26 23.93 -6.38
CA THR A 142 7.28 22.76 -7.28
C THR A 142 6.46 23.06 -8.53
N PRO A 143 6.98 22.77 -9.73
CA PRO A 143 6.25 23.02 -10.97
C PRO A 143 5.18 21.96 -11.25
N TYR A 144 4.17 22.33 -12.05
CA TYR A 144 3.27 21.39 -12.72
C TYR A 144 3.78 21.11 -14.14
N ASP A 145 3.57 19.89 -14.64
CA ASP A 145 3.90 19.47 -16.00
C ASP A 145 5.38 19.74 -16.38
N ASN A 146 6.27 19.69 -15.38
CA ASN A 146 7.67 20.08 -15.51
C ASN A 146 7.89 21.51 -16.07
N ASP A 147 6.91 22.40 -15.94
CA ASP A 147 6.95 23.79 -16.40
C ASP A 147 7.14 24.76 -15.22
N GLU A 148 8.34 25.29 -15.07
CA GLU A 148 8.71 26.21 -13.99
C GLU A 148 7.83 27.49 -13.93
N SER A 149 7.19 27.87 -15.04
CA SER A 149 6.26 29.00 -15.06
C SER A 149 4.92 28.73 -14.37
N LYS A 150 4.64 27.47 -14.05
CA LYS A 150 3.41 26.97 -13.43
C LYS A 150 3.67 26.41 -12.03
N SER A 151 4.55 27.03 -11.27
CA SER A 151 4.93 26.53 -9.95
C SER A 151 4.03 27.05 -8.84
N THR A 152 3.77 26.19 -7.84
CA THR A 152 3.12 26.56 -6.58
C THR A 152 3.89 25.95 -5.41
N ASP A 153 3.46 26.25 -4.17
CA ASP A 153 3.95 25.47 -3.03
C ASP A 153 3.46 24.01 -3.11
N PHE A 154 4.21 23.10 -2.50
CA PHE A 154 3.92 21.67 -2.56
C PHE A 154 2.61 21.28 -1.86
N MET A 155 2.16 22.09 -0.87
CA MET A 155 0.84 21.86 -0.25
C MET A 155 -0.29 21.97 -1.27
N GLU A 156 -0.18 22.87 -2.26
CA GLU A 156 -1.15 23.00 -3.35
C GLU A 156 -1.20 21.75 -4.24
N HIS A 157 -0.06 21.07 -4.46
CA HIS A 157 -0.02 19.78 -5.16
C HIS A 157 -0.86 18.71 -4.43
N LEU A 158 -0.73 18.62 -3.11
CA LEU A 158 -1.54 17.69 -2.32
C LEU A 158 -3.03 18.07 -2.33
N ARG A 159 -3.35 19.36 -2.25
CA ARG A 159 -4.73 19.88 -2.35
C ARG A 159 -5.37 19.47 -3.67
N ARG A 160 -4.66 19.65 -4.78
CA ARG A 160 -5.15 19.27 -6.11
C ARG A 160 -5.29 17.77 -6.25
N SER A 161 -4.36 16.98 -5.69
CA SER A 161 -4.48 15.51 -5.64
C SER A 161 -5.76 15.04 -4.93
N PHE A 162 -6.04 15.60 -3.75
CA PHE A 162 -7.24 15.26 -2.98
C PHE A 162 -8.52 15.69 -3.70
N ASN A 163 -8.54 16.94 -4.20
CA ASN A 163 -9.70 17.50 -4.88
C ASN A 163 -9.98 16.84 -6.23
N TYR A 164 -8.96 16.37 -6.94
CA TYR A 164 -9.15 15.62 -8.17
C TYR A 164 -10.09 14.43 -7.94
N THR A 165 -9.77 13.57 -6.99
CA THR A 165 -10.64 12.42 -6.68
C THR A 165 -11.99 12.85 -6.12
N ARG A 166 -12.04 13.87 -5.24
CA ARG A 166 -13.27 14.38 -4.64
C ARG A 166 -14.29 14.89 -5.66
N THR A 167 -13.82 15.45 -6.78
CA THR A 167 -14.68 16.06 -7.80
C THR A 167 -14.93 15.18 -9.02
N HIS A 168 -14.17 14.12 -9.21
CA HIS A 168 -14.33 13.18 -10.34
C HIS A 168 -15.11 11.94 -9.89
N LEU A 169 -16.41 12.14 -9.69
CA LEU A 169 -17.34 11.10 -9.23
C LEU A 169 -18.28 10.67 -10.34
N GLY A 170 -18.62 9.39 -10.35
CA GLY A 170 -19.57 8.80 -11.27
C GLY A 170 -21.00 8.77 -10.73
N PRO A 171 -21.90 8.04 -11.40
CA PRO A 171 -23.35 8.05 -11.10
C PRO A 171 -23.72 7.54 -9.71
N HIS A 172 -22.89 6.68 -9.09
CA HIS A 172 -23.14 6.16 -7.74
C HIS A 172 -22.44 7.00 -6.65
N GLY A 173 -21.71 8.06 -7.04
CA GLY A 173 -20.92 8.88 -6.15
C GLY A 173 -19.56 8.27 -5.76
N LEU A 174 -19.13 7.23 -6.45
CA LEU A 174 -17.81 6.63 -6.33
C LEU A 174 -16.83 7.32 -7.31
N PRO A 175 -15.52 7.29 -7.06
CA PRO A 175 -14.55 7.87 -7.96
C PRO A 175 -14.55 7.22 -9.35
N LEU A 176 -14.48 8.03 -10.39
CA LEU A 176 -14.29 7.56 -11.76
C LEU A 176 -12.93 6.88 -11.90
N ILE A 177 -12.92 5.73 -12.58
CA ILE A 177 -11.68 4.94 -12.74
C ILE A 177 -10.70 5.55 -13.77
N GLY A 178 -11.22 6.32 -14.74
CA GLY A 178 -10.43 6.82 -15.85
C GLY A 178 -10.05 5.71 -16.84
N ARG A 179 -8.80 5.72 -17.29
CA ARG A 179 -8.23 4.67 -18.16
C ARG A 179 -8.12 3.34 -17.42
N ALA A 180 -7.62 3.40 -16.20
CA ALA A 180 -7.53 2.31 -15.24
C ALA A 180 -7.26 2.88 -13.84
N ASP A 181 -7.23 2.04 -12.82
CA ASP A 181 -6.66 2.33 -11.51
C ASP A 181 -5.35 1.53 -11.32
N TRP A 182 -5.00 1.12 -10.08
CA TRP A 182 -3.80 0.32 -9.81
C TRP A 182 -3.69 -0.92 -10.72
N ASN A 183 -4.81 -1.51 -11.07
CA ASN A 183 -4.85 -2.60 -12.05
C ASN A 183 -4.93 -2.03 -13.46
N ASP A 184 -3.78 -1.75 -14.05
CA ASP A 184 -3.63 -1.17 -15.38
C ASP A 184 -4.41 -1.90 -16.46
N CYS A 185 -4.71 -3.18 -16.23
CA CYS A 185 -5.35 -4.05 -17.19
C CYS A 185 -6.89 -4.07 -17.09
N LEU A 186 -7.48 -3.38 -16.10
CA LEU A 186 -8.93 -3.21 -15.97
C LEU A 186 -9.38 -1.94 -16.71
N ASN A 187 -9.72 -2.06 -18.00
CA ASN A 187 -9.89 -0.94 -18.92
C ASN A 187 -11.37 -0.72 -19.28
N LEU A 188 -12.12 -0.18 -18.32
CA LEU A 188 -13.60 -0.09 -18.41
C LEU A 188 -14.12 0.99 -19.38
N ASN A 189 -13.25 1.75 -20.01
CA ASN A 189 -13.60 2.82 -20.96
C ASN A 189 -12.97 2.64 -22.35
N CYS A 190 -12.18 1.59 -22.59
CA CYS A 190 -11.39 1.44 -23.83
C CYS A 190 -12.18 0.83 -24.99
N PHE A 191 -12.85 -0.29 -24.77
CA PHE A 191 -13.67 -1.03 -25.76
C PHE A 191 -12.91 -1.49 -27.01
N SER A 192 -11.60 -1.78 -26.93
CA SER A 192 -10.86 -2.32 -28.05
C SER A 192 -11.23 -3.78 -28.29
N GLU A 193 -11.48 -4.16 -29.56
CA GLU A 193 -11.67 -5.55 -29.95
C GLU A 193 -10.34 -6.33 -29.97
N GLU A 194 -9.21 -5.60 -30.02
CA GLU A 194 -7.86 -6.17 -29.97
C GLU A 194 -7.33 -6.12 -28.54
N PRO A 195 -7.14 -7.25 -27.86
CA PRO A 195 -6.75 -7.28 -26.46
C PRO A 195 -5.48 -6.48 -26.12
N GLY A 196 -4.46 -6.53 -26.99
CA GLY A 196 -3.20 -5.81 -26.79
C GLY A 196 -3.30 -4.29 -26.95
N GLU A 197 -4.42 -3.76 -27.43
CA GLU A 197 -4.66 -2.33 -27.60
C GLU A 197 -5.47 -1.72 -26.45
N SER A 198 -6.03 -2.51 -25.55
CA SER A 198 -6.86 -2.00 -24.46
C SER A 198 -6.04 -1.32 -23.36
N PHE A 199 -4.74 -1.61 -23.30
CA PHE A 199 -3.85 -1.14 -22.26
C PHE A 199 -3.15 0.17 -22.65
N GLN A 200 -3.06 1.08 -21.69
CA GLN A 200 -2.31 2.34 -21.66
C GLN A 200 -2.59 3.38 -22.75
N THR A 201 -2.41 3.07 -24.03
CA THR A 201 -2.32 4.09 -25.10
C THR A 201 -3.51 4.15 -26.03
N PHE A 202 -4.36 3.13 -26.06
CA PHE A 202 -5.50 3.04 -26.96
C PHE A 202 -6.83 3.30 -26.25
N GLY A 203 -7.79 3.81 -27.01
CA GLY A 203 -9.13 4.10 -26.55
C GLY A 203 -9.25 5.34 -25.67
N PRO A 204 -10.46 5.65 -25.22
CA PRO A 204 -10.72 6.75 -24.29
C PRO A 204 -9.98 6.56 -22.97
N SER A 205 -9.41 7.63 -22.46
CA SER A 205 -8.77 7.66 -21.13
C SER A 205 -9.75 8.02 -20.02
N GLU A 206 -10.96 8.44 -20.38
CA GLU A 206 -11.98 8.89 -19.45
C GLU A 206 -13.37 8.43 -19.88
N GLY A 207 -14.29 8.32 -18.93
CA GLY A 207 -15.68 8.05 -19.16
C GLY A 207 -16.52 8.50 -17.98
N PRO A 208 -17.80 8.85 -18.17
CA PRO A 208 -18.63 9.44 -17.13
C PRO A 208 -19.24 8.42 -16.15
N ASN A 209 -19.10 7.13 -16.39
CA ASN A 209 -19.87 6.11 -15.67
C ASN A 209 -19.04 5.05 -14.95
N ALA A 210 -17.84 4.71 -15.45
CA ALA A 210 -17.04 3.65 -14.84
C ALA A 210 -16.37 4.12 -13.56
N GLU A 211 -16.68 3.44 -12.44
CA GLU A 211 -16.30 3.84 -11.08
C GLU A 211 -15.48 2.77 -10.38
N SER A 212 -14.53 3.17 -9.53
CA SER A 212 -13.66 2.26 -8.77
C SER A 212 -13.94 2.31 -7.27
N VAL A 213 -14.31 1.19 -6.69
CA VAL A 213 -14.44 1.03 -5.22
C VAL A 213 -13.05 1.01 -4.56
N PHE A 214 -12.03 0.53 -5.27
CA PHE A 214 -10.65 0.57 -4.80
C PHE A 214 -10.15 2.01 -4.59
N ILE A 215 -10.37 2.91 -5.57
CA ILE A 215 -10.01 4.33 -5.44
C ILE A 215 -10.79 4.98 -4.29
N ALA A 216 -12.07 4.60 -4.09
CA ALA A 216 -12.86 5.09 -2.96
C ALA A 216 -12.23 4.68 -1.61
N GLY A 217 -11.76 3.44 -1.48
CA GLY A 217 -11.02 2.97 -0.30
C GLY A 217 -9.72 3.76 -0.08
N MET A 218 -8.97 4.02 -1.16
CA MET A 218 -7.77 4.87 -1.11
C MET A 218 -8.09 6.30 -0.65
N PHE A 219 -9.15 6.89 -1.21
CA PHE A 219 -9.56 8.24 -0.86
C PHE A 219 -9.87 8.38 0.63
N VAL A 220 -10.58 7.42 1.20
CA VAL A 220 -10.86 7.40 2.64
C VAL A 220 -9.56 7.24 3.45
N LYS A 221 -8.69 6.30 3.06
CA LYS A 221 -7.45 6.03 3.79
C LYS A 221 -6.50 7.21 3.76
N TYR A 222 -6.12 7.66 2.58
CA TYR A 222 -5.12 8.73 2.41
C TYR A 222 -5.70 10.13 2.59
N GLY A 223 -7.01 10.27 2.46
CA GLY A 223 -7.73 11.49 2.84
C GLY A 223 -7.57 11.79 4.33
N LYS A 224 -7.59 10.78 5.21
CA LYS A 224 -7.30 10.96 6.65
C LYS A 224 -5.89 11.54 6.87
N ASP A 225 -4.91 11.10 6.10
CA ASP A 225 -3.55 11.67 6.13
C ASP A 225 -3.53 13.12 5.63
N TYR A 226 -4.26 13.42 4.56
CA TYR A 226 -4.40 14.79 4.07
C TYR A 226 -5.02 15.72 5.11
N VAL A 227 -6.04 15.28 5.83
CA VAL A 227 -6.66 16.02 6.94
C VAL A 227 -5.64 16.35 8.03
N GLU A 228 -4.83 15.40 8.45
CA GLU A 228 -3.80 15.63 9.47
C GLU A 228 -2.73 16.61 8.98
N ILE A 229 -2.32 16.53 7.71
CA ILE A 229 -1.40 17.51 7.10
C ILE A 229 -2.03 18.92 7.10
N CYS A 230 -3.31 19.05 6.75
CA CYS A 230 -4.03 20.32 6.80
C CYS A 230 -4.06 20.91 8.22
N LYS A 231 -4.35 20.10 9.24
CA LYS A 231 -4.37 20.53 10.64
C LYS A 231 -2.99 21.04 11.08
N HIS A 232 -1.92 20.32 10.76
CA HIS A 232 -0.56 20.77 11.05
C HIS A 232 -0.16 22.08 10.35
N LYS A 233 -0.73 22.33 9.18
CA LYS A 233 -0.57 23.60 8.45
C LYS A 233 -1.47 24.73 8.97
N GLY A 234 -2.37 24.47 9.94
CA GLY A 234 -3.36 25.43 10.43
C GLY A 234 -4.51 25.68 9.47
N LEU A 235 -4.77 24.78 8.51
CA LEU A 235 -5.84 24.88 7.52
C LEU A 235 -7.14 24.19 8.03
N GLU A 236 -7.64 24.65 9.17
CA GLU A 236 -8.75 24.02 9.90
C GLU A 236 -10.04 23.90 9.09
N ALA A 237 -10.39 24.92 8.30
CA ALA A 237 -11.59 24.90 7.46
C ALA A 237 -11.49 23.82 6.37
N GLU A 238 -10.33 23.71 5.74
CA GLU A 238 -10.05 22.71 4.71
C GLU A 238 -9.99 21.29 5.30
N ALA A 239 -9.40 21.13 6.48
CA ALA A 239 -9.41 19.87 7.21
C ALA A 239 -10.83 19.38 7.47
N LYS A 240 -11.70 20.27 7.96
CA LYS A 240 -13.11 19.96 8.24
C LYS A 240 -13.90 19.60 6.97
N GLU A 241 -13.75 20.35 5.90
CA GLU A 241 -14.38 20.06 4.61
C GLU A 241 -13.94 18.70 4.07
N SER A 242 -12.65 18.38 4.24
CA SER A 242 -12.08 17.09 3.83
C SER A 242 -12.61 15.93 4.69
N GLU A 243 -12.76 16.11 6.01
CA GLU A 243 -13.40 15.13 6.90
C GLU A 243 -14.84 14.83 6.47
N GLU A 244 -15.61 15.86 6.10
CA GLU A 244 -16.98 15.71 5.60
C GLU A 244 -17.02 14.93 4.28
N ALA A 245 -16.10 15.21 3.36
CA ALA A 245 -15.97 14.48 2.09
C ALA A 245 -15.61 13.00 2.30
N ILE A 246 -14.67 12.71 3.21
CA ILE A 246 -14.28 11.35 3.59
C ILE A 246 -15.46 10.59 4.19
N ALA A 247 -16.18 11.19 5.15
CA ALA A 247 -17.34 10.56 5.77
C ALA A 247 -18.49 10.30 4.76
N SER A 248 -18.64 11.19 3.78
CA SER A 248 -19.58 10.98 2.66
C SER A 248 -19.15 9.78 1.79
N MET A 249 -17.85 9.66 1.46
CA MET A 249 -17.34 8.55 0.68
C MET A 249 -17.47 7.21 1.41
N GLU A 250 -17.20 7.16 2.72
CA GLU A 250 -17.41 5.95 3.54
C GLU A 250 -18.88 5.46 3.43
N LYS A 251 -19.84 6.37 3.54
CA LYS A 251 -21.27 6.04 3.36
C LYS A 251 -21.57 5.56 1.95
N THR A 252 -20.97 6.20 0.94
CA THR A 252 -21.16 5.80 -0.46
C THR A 252 -20.63 4.40 -0.71
N VAL A 253 -19.46 4.05 -0.19
CA VAL A 253 -18.90 2.70 -0.31
C VAL A 253 -19.80 1.66 0.36
N LEU A 254 -20.31 1.93 1.55
CA LEU A 254 -21.22 1.01 2.25
C LEU A 254 -22.56 0.83 1.52
N ASN A 255 -23.06 1.86 0.85
CA ASN A 255 -24.35 1.82 0.15
C ASN A 255 -24.25 1.26 -1.28
N ALA A 256 -23.24 1.67 -2.04
CA ALA A 256 -23.08 1.33 -3.45
C ALA A 256 -21.91 0.39 -3.75
N GLY A 257 -20.94 0.30 -2.86
CA GLY A 257 -19.74 -0.53 -3.03
C GLY A 257 -19.75 -1.85 -2.26
N TRP A 258 -20.83 -2.20 -1.55
CA TRP A 258 -20.93 -3.43 -0.74
C TRP A 258 -21.89 -4.45 -1.38
N ASP A 259 -21.45 -5.68 -1.59
CA ASP A 259 -22.22 -6.76 -2.24
C ASP A 259 -22.79 -7.81 -1.25
N GLY A 260 -22.90 -7.43 0.02
CA GLY A 260 -23.48 -8.26 1.09
C GLY A 260 -22.45 -9.12 1.82
N GLU A 261 -21.39 -9.59 1.17
CA GLU A 261 -20.31 -10.38 1.78
C GLU A 261 -18.91 -9.81 1.52
N TRP A 262 -18.75 -8.94 0.53
CA TRP A 262 -17.48 -8.30 0.17
C TRP A 262 -17.70 -6.97 -0.54
N PHE A 263 -16.64 -6.17 -0.71
CA PHE A 263 -16.68 -4.92 -1.48
C PHE A 263 -16.61 -5.22 -2.99
N LEU A 264 -17.48 -4.58 -3.77
CA LEU A 264 -17.44 -4.61 -5.23
C LEU A 264 -16.09 -4.13 -5.74
N ARG A 265 -15.70 -4.57 -6.94
CA ARG A 265 -14.51 -4.05 -7.60
C ARG A 265 -14.77 -2.68 -8.23
N ALA A 266 -15.85 -2.58 -8.99
CA ALA A 266 -16.13 -1.42 -9.81
C ALA A 266 -17.58 -1.43 -10.31
N TYR A 267 -17.98 -0.32 -10.95
CA TYR A 267 -19.05 -0.28 -11.94
C TYR A 267 -18.45 0.00 -13.31
N ASP A 268 -18.92 -0.68 -14.34
CA ASP A 268 -18.45 -0.49 -15.72
C ASP A 268 -19.10 0.74 -16.40
N HIS A 269 -18.75 0.96 -17.67
CA HIS A 269 -19.33 2.01 -18.50
C HIS A 269 -20.85 1.93 -18.60
N TYR A 270 -21.41 0.74 -18.55
CA TYR A 270 -22.87 0.49 -18.61
C TYR A 270 -23.53 0.50 -17.24
N LYS A 271 -22.78 0.84 -16.19
CA LYS A 271 -23.23 0.87 -14.77
C LYS A 271 -23.54 -0.53 -14.22
N GLN A 272 -22.95 -1.56 -14.81
CA GLN A 272 -23.04 -2.93 -14.31
C GLN A 272 -21.98 -3.16 -13.23
N LYS A 273 -22.32 -3.97 -12.24
CA LYS A 273 -21.39 -4.32 -11.16
C LYS A 273 -20.27 -5.23 -11.68
N ILE A 274 -19.05 -4.94 -11.28
CA ILE A 274 -17.88 -5.81 -11.43
C ILE A 274 -17.41 -6.21 -10.02
N GLY A 275 -17.02 -7.47 -9.87
CA GLY A 275 -16.65 -7.99 -8.56
C GLY A 275 -17.87 -8.27 -7.68
N SER A 276 -18.99 -8.67 -8.27
CA SER A 276 -20.24 -9.03 -7.60
C SER A 276 -20.50 -10.54 -7.67
N LYS A 277 -21.20 -11.06 -6.68
CA LYS A 277 -21.75 -12.43 -6.73
C LYS A 277 -22.68 -12.68 -7.91
N GLU A 278 -23.20 -11.60 -8.51
CA GLU A 278 -24.07 -11.65 -9.70
C GLU A 278 -23.27 -11.93 -11.01
N CYS A 279 -21.95 -11.68 -11.01
CA CYS A 279 -21.08 -11.93 -12.16
C CYS A 279 -20.89 -13.45 -12.41
N GLU A 280 -20.64 -13.84 -13.65
CA GLU A 280 -20.27 -15.22 -13.99
C GLU A 280 -18.82 -15.51 -13.54
N ASP A 281 -17.88 -14.71 -14.05
CA ASP A 281 -16.46 -14.68 -13.70
C ASP A 281 -16.12 -13.40 -12.93
N GLY A 282 -14.97 -13.33 -12.28
CA GLY A 282 -14.55 -12.14 -11.56
C GLY A 282 -15.51 -11.70 -10.45
N LYS A 283 -16.00 -12.62 -9.62
CA LYS A 283 -16.99 -12.31 -8.58
C LYS A 283 -16.41 -11.53 -7.40
N ILE A 284 -15.15 -11.77 -7.08
CA ILE A 284 -14.46 -11.10 -5.97
C ILE A 284 -13.04 -10.76 -6.38
N PHE A 285 -12.59 -9.55 -6.03
CA PHE A 285 -11.26 -9.01 -6.29
C PHE A 285 -10.57 -8.62 -5.00
N ILE A 286 -9.25 -8.77 -4.94
CA ILE A 286 -8.43 -8.50 -3.76
C ILE A 286 -8.33 -7.00 -3.43
N GLU A 287 -8.22 -6.12 -4.45
CA GLU A 287 -7.86 -4.72 -4.28
C GLU A 287 -8.83 -3.94 -3.38
N PRO A 288 -10.16 -3.97 -3.61
CA PRO A 288 -11.09 -3.24 -2.75
C PRO A 288 -11.18 -3.85 -1.35
N GLN A 289 -11.01 -5.17 -1.20
CA GLN A 289 -11.02 -5.80 0.11
C GLN A 289 -9.86 -5.27 0.96
N GLY A 290 -8.65 -5.21 0.40
CA GLY A 290 -7.48 -4.67 1.09
C GLY A 290 -7.69 -3.22 1.51
N PHE A 291 -7.97 -2.34 0.55
CA PHE A 291 -8.00 -0.90 0.82
C PHE A 291 -9.21 -0.41 1.62
N CYS A 292 -10.41 -0.94 1.37
CA CYS A 292 -11.57 -0.57 2.17
C CYS A 292 -11.42 -1.01 3.63
N VAL A 293 -10.80 -2.18 3.88
CA VAL A 293 -10.53 -2.63 5.26
C VAL A 293 -9.39 -1.84 5.90
N MET A 294 -8.31 -1.55 5.17
CA MET A 294 -7.25 -0.66 5.67
C MET A 294 -7.76 0.76 5.97
N ALA A 295 -8.80 1.21 5.27
CA ALA A 295 -9.50 2.48 5.53
C ALA A 295 -10.51 2.39 6.69
N GLU A 296 -10.73 1.19 7.24
CA GLU A 296 -11.69 0.89 8.33
C GLU A 296 -13.16 1.11 7.94
N ILE A 297 -13.51 1.04 6.64
CA ILE A 297 -14.87 1.26 6.15
C ILE A 297 -15.77 0.11 6.61
N GLY A 298 -16.77 0.42 7.45
CA GLY A 298 -17.69 -0.57 8.01
C GLY A 298 -17.04 -1.47 9.08
N LEU A 299 -15.95 -1.05 9.72
CA LEU A 299 -15.28 -1.84 10.77
C LEU A 299 -16.21 -2.12 11.94
N LYS A 300 -16.96 -1.12 12.39
CA LYS A 300 -17.91 -1.26 13.52
C LYS A 300 -19.14 -2.07 13.15
N GLU A 301 -19.55 -1.99 11.91
CA GLU A 301 -20.72 -2.69 11.35
C GLU A 301 -20.42 -4.16 11.02
N GLY A 302 -19.13 -4.55 11.02
CA GLY A 302 -18.67 -5.91 10.75
C GLY A 302 -18.32 -6.18 9.28
N ASN A 303 -18.49 -5.22 8.37
CA ASN A 303 -18.16 -5.38 6.94
C ASN A 303 -16.69 -5.74 6.71
N CYS A 304 -15.77 -5.12 7.46
CA CYS A 304 -14.34 -5.42 7.35
C CYS A 304 -14.03 -6.89 7.67
N LEU A 305 -14.55 -7.42 8.76
CA LEU A 305 -14.35 -8.82 9.14
C LEU A 305 -14.97 -9.76 8.11
N GLN A 306 -16.19 -9.45 7.65
CA GLN A 306 -16.88 -10.25 6.63
C GLN A 306 -16.10 -10.27 5.30
N ALA A 307 -15.56 -9.13 4.87
CA ALA A 307 -14.72 -9.04 3.67
C ALA A 307 -13.46 -9.91 3.78
N MET A 308 -12.77 -9.90 4.94
CA MET A 308 -11.60 -10.75 5.18
C MET A 308 -11.94 -12.23 5.20
N GLN A 309 -13.09 -12.60 5.76
CA GLN A 309 -13.60 -13.99 5.69
C GLN A 309 -13.91 -14.41 4.25
N SER A 310 -14.42 -13.52 3.43
CA SER A 310 -14.67 -13.77 2.01
C SER A 310 -13.38 -13.94 1.21
N VAL A 311 -12.35 -13.11 1.48
CA VAL A 311 -11.02 -13.29 0.90
C VAL A 311 -10.44 -14.66 1.25
N GLU A 312 -10.49 -15.06 2.53
CA GLU A 312 -10.03 -16.37 2.99
C GLU A 312 -10.78 -17.51 2.29
N LYS A 313 -12.09 -17.39 2.14
CA LYS A 313 -12.93 -18.42 1.53
C LYS A 313 -12.72 -18.58 0.02
N TYR A 314 -12.58 -17.48 -0.71
CA TYR A 314 -12.65 -17.48 -2.17
C TYR A 314 -11.31 -17.27 -2.87
N LEU A 315 -10.41 -16.44 -2.31
CA LEU A 315 -9.17 -16.03 -2.96
C LEU A 315 -7.93 -16.76 -2.40
N ASP A 316 -8.05 -17.42 -1.26
CA ASP A 316 -6.92 -18.02 -0.57
C ASP A 316 -6.39 -19.27 -1.28
N THR A 317 -5.06 -19.40 -1.32
CA THR A 317 -4.35 -20.58 -1.83
C THR A 317 -3.14 -20.91 -0.96
N LYS A 318 -2.55 -22.07 -1.16
CA LYS A 318 -1.36 -22.48 -0.40
C LYS A 318 -0.11 -21.61 -0.68
N TYR A 319 -0.07 -20.86 -1.80
CA TYR A 319 1.06 -20.05 -2.21
C TYR A 319 0.81 -18.54 -2.11
N GLY A 320 -0.35 -18.13 -1.67
CA GLY A 320 -0.76 -16.74 -1.54
C GLY A 320 -2.21 -16.53 -1.95
N ILE A 321 -2.63 -15.28 -1.98
CA ILE A 321 -3.99 -14.88 -2.32
C ILE A 321 -4.02 -14.45 -3.78
N VAL A 322 -4.93 -15.06 -4.56
CA VAL A 322 -5.11 -14.72 -5.98
C VAL A 322 -5.85 -13.38 -6.13
N LEU A 323 -5.60 -12.70 -7.24
CA LEU A 323 -6.13 -11.36 -7.48
C LEU A 323 -7.65 -11.35 -7.58
N LEU A 324 -8.23 -12.36 -8.23
CA LEU A 324 -9.69 -12.49 -8.41
C LEU A 324 -10.13 -13.95 -8.52
N GLN A 325 -11.43 -14.21 -8.38
CA GLN A 325 -12.07 -15.51 -8.63
C GLN A 325 -13.54 -15.36 -9.03
N PRO A 326 -14.09 -16.25 -9.87
CA PRO A 326 -13.39 -17.14 -10.83
C PRO A 326 -12.59 -16.35 -11.88
N PRO A 327 -11.57 -16.99 -12.52
CA PRO A 327 -10.84 -16.32 -13.60
C PRO A 327 -11.71 -16.12 -14.84
N TYR A 328 -11.37 -15.14 -15.66
CA TYR A 328 -11.97 -14.95 -16.97
C TYR A 328 -11.46 -16.01 -17.95
N HIS A 329 -12.37 -16.62 -18.71
CA HIS A 329 -12.05 -17.68 -19.67
C HIS A 329 -12.05 -17.21 -21.12
N LYS A 330 -12.49 -16.00 -21.38
CA LYS A 330 -12.52 -15.35 -22.69
C LYS A 330 -12.27 -13.86 -22.57
N TYR A 331 -11.86 -13.25 -23.66
CA TYR A 331 -11.72 -11.80 -23.73
C TYR A 331 -13.09 -11.11 -23.68
N HIS A 332 -13.17 -10.07 -22.86
CA HIS A 332 -14.33 -9.20 -22.70
C HIS A 332 -13.95 -7.77 -23.07
N VAL A 333 -14.53 -7.24 -24.14
CA VAL A 333 -14.27 -5.89 -24.64
C VAL A 333 -14.52 -4.81 -23.58
N GLU A 334 -15.55 -5.01 -22.76
CA GLU A 334 -15.95 -4.10 -21.69
C GLU A 334 -15.04 -4.11 -20.45
N LEU A 335 -14.18 -5.12 -20.32
CA LEU A 335 -13.24 -5.27 -19.20
C LEU A 335 -11.80 -4.96 -19.60
N GLY A 336 -11.47 -5.14 -20.87
CA GLY A 336 -10.15 -4.91 -21.41
C GLY A 336 -9.15 -6.02 -21.13
N GLU A 337 -7.89 -5.66 -21.04
CA GLU A 337 -6.74 -6.57 -21.06
C GLU A 337 -6.74 -7.62 -19.95
N ILE A 338 -7.31 -7.34 -18.78
CA ILE A 338 -7.40 -8.29 -17.66
C ILE A 338 -8.00 -9.63 -18.07
N SER A 339 -8.97 -9.60 -18.98
CA SER A 339 -9.66 -10.79 -19.49
C SER A 339 -8.95 -11.49 -20.67
N SER A 340 -7.83 -10.94 -21.15
CA SER A 340 -7.02 -11.51 -22.22
C SER A 340 -5.99 -12.53 -21.73
N TYR A 341 -5.57 -12.43 -20.46
CA TYR A 341 -4.58 -13.33 -19.90
C TYR A 341 -5.16 -14.73 -19.63
N PRO A 342 -4.34 -15.78 -19.75
CA PRO A 342 -4.78 -17.12 -19.37
C PRO A 342 -5.20 -17.19 -17.89
N PRO A 343 -6.19 -18.04 -17.54
CA PRO A 343 -6.59 -18.27 -16.16
C PRO A 343 -5.42 -18.59 -15.23
N GLY A 344 -5.37 -17.93 -14.08
CA GLY A 344 -4.31 -18.09 -13.08
C GLY A 344 -3.01 -17.33 -13.41
N TYR A 345 -3.00 -16.50 -14.45
CA TYR A 345 -1.80 -15.78 -14.86
C TYR A 345 -1.99 -14.26 -14.82
N LYS A 346 -0.95 -13.54 -14.39
CA LYS A 346 -0.97 -12.08 -14.23
C LYS A 346 -2.24 -11.61 -13.49
N GLU A 347 -2.89 -10.56 -13.99
CA GLU A 347 -4.08 -9.97 -13.39
C GLU A 347 -5.31 -10.87 -13.48
N ASN A 348 -5.32 -11.90 -14.33
CA ASN A 348 -6.43 -12.86 -14.45
C ASN A 348 -6.27 -14.03 -13.46
N ALA A 349 -6.51 -13.78 -12.18
CA ALA A 349 -6.45 -14.75 -11.09
C ALA A 349 -5.03 -15.31 -10.76
N GLY A 350 -3.96 -14.62 -11.17
CA GLY A 350 -2.62 -14.85 -10.62
C GLY A 350 -2.53 -14.40 -9.15
N ILE A 351 -1.51 -14.86 -8.44
CA ILE A 351 -1.14 -14.32 -7.13
C ILE A 351 -0.23 -13.11 -7.40
N PHE A 352 -0.78 -11.93 -7.30
CA PHE A 352 0.01 -10.71 -7.39
C PHE A 352 0.62 -10.44 -6.00
N CYS A 353 1.94 -10.61 -5.88
CA CYS A 353 2.60 -10.53 -4.57
C CYS A 353 2.49 -9.13 -3.95
N HIS A 354 2.31 -8.11 -4.76
CA HIS A 354 2.12 -6.72 -4.35
C HIS A 354 0.86 -6.50 -3.50
N ASN A 355 -0.25 -7.20 -3.81
CA ASN A 355 -1.54 -7.04 -3.12
C ASN A 355 -1.64 -7.90 -1.85
N ASN A 356 -0.82 -8.95 -1.71
CA ASN A 356 -0.89 -9.84 -0.56
C ASN A 356 -0.61 -9.10 0.76
N PRO A 357 0.38 -8.21 0.87
CA PRO A 357 0.56 -7.37 2.05
C PRO A 357 -0.66 -6.50 2.39
N TRP A 358 -1.44 -6.03 1.41
CA TRP A 358 -2.65 -5.27 1.69
C TRP A 358 -3.66 -6.09 2.49
N ILE A 359 -3.78 -7.38 2.17
CA ILE A 359 -4.65 -8.29 2.93
C ILE A 359 -4.05 -8.60 4.30
N SER A 360 -2.73 -8.82 4.40
CA SER A 360 -2.08 -9.01 5.70
C SER A 360 -2.33 -7.80 6.63
N ILE A 361 -2.12 -6.58 6.14
CA ILE A 361 -2.44 -5.35 6.87
C ILE A 361 -3.93 -5.30 7.25
N ALA A 362 -4.83 -5.61 6.32
CA ALA A 362 -6.26 -5.63 6.58
C ALA A 362 -6.65 -6.65 7.66
N GLU A 363 -6.00 -7.83 7.69
CA GLU A 363 -6.18 -8.82 8.76
C GLU A 363 -5.72 -8.29 10.13
N THR A 364 -4.66 -7.46 10.16
CA THR A 364 -4.25 -6.80 11.42
C THR A 364 -5.27 -5.76 11.89
N VAL A 365 -5.94 -5.06 10.96
CA VAL A 365 -7.01 -4.10 11.29
C VAL A 365 -8.16 -4.80 12.00
N VAL A 366 -8.57 -5.97 11.53
CA VAL A 366 -9.62 -6.77 12.16
C VAL A 366 -9.13 -7.65 13.31
N GLY A 367 -7.84 -7.57 13.68
CA GLY A 367 -7.26 -8.24 14.85
C GLY A 367 -6.94 -9.73 14.65
N ARG A 368 -6.84 -10.22 13.41
CA ARG A 368 -6.56 -11.60 13.06
C ARG A 368 -5.07 -11.85 12.80
N GLY A 369 -4.24 -11.77 13.84
CA GLY A 369 -2.78 -11.86 13.75
C GLY A 369 -2.26 -13.19 13.18
N ASP A 370 -2.86 -14.33 13.53
CA ASP A 370 -2.51 -15.64 12.96
C ASP A 370 -2.74 -15.65 11.44
N ARG A 371 -3.82 -15.01 10.99
CA ARG A 371 -4.14 -14.93 9.58
C ARG A 371 -3.21 -13.95 8.83
N ALA A 372 -2.95 -12.79 9.40
CA ALA A 372 -1.97 -11.84 8.85
C ALA A 372 -0.60 -12.51 8.67
N TRP A 373 -0.14 -13.23 9.69
CA TRP A 373 1.11 -13.99 9.64
C TRP A 373 1.11 -15.07 8.54
N GLN A 374 0.00 -15.78 8.39
CA GLN A 374 -0.14 -16.80 7.35
C GLN A 374 -0.06 -16.18 5.93
N VAL A 375 -0.69 -15.04 5.71
CA VAL A 375 -0.62 -14.32 4.42
C VAL A 375 0.83 -13.86 4.16
N TYR A 376 1.47 -13.24 5.15
CA TYR A 376 2.86 -12.80 5.07
C TYR A 376 3.82 -13.95 4.72
N THR A 377 3.75 -15.08 5.43
CA THR A 377 4.70 -16.18 5.25
C THR A 377 4.54 -16.94 3.94
N ARG A 378 3.36 -16.93 3.32
CA ARG A 378 3.10 -17.65 2.06
C ARG A 378 3.83 -17.07 0.86
N THR A 379 4.11 -15.76 0.86
CA THR A 379 4.84 -15.10 -0.22
C THR A 379 6.26 -14.69 0.19
N CYS A 380 6.58 -14.76 1.49
CA CYS A 380 7.87 -14.35 2.01
C CYS A 380 8.98 -15.34 1.62
N PRO A 381 10.04 -14.91 0.93
CA PRO A 381 11.07 -15.79 0.36
C PRO A 381 11.73 -16.75 1.35
N ALA A 382 11.98 -16.32 2.58
CA ALA A 382 12.60 -17.20 3.58
C ALA A 382 11.68 -18.36 4.03
N TYR A 383 10.37 -18.22 3.89
CA TYR A 383 9.40 -19.26 4.27
C TYR A 383 9.01 -20.21 3.14
N ILE A 384 9.49 -19.92 1.91
CA ILE A 384 9.23 -20.74 0.72
C ILE A 384 10.52 -21.42 0.18
N GLU A 385 11.59 -21.46 0.98
CA GLU A 385 12.87 -22.12 0.62
C GLU A 385 12.67 -23.59 0.23
N ASP A 386 11.79 -24.30 0.96
CA ASP A 386 11.55 -25.74 0.75
C ASP A 386 10.80 -26.05 -0.56
N ILE A 387 10.27 -25.03 -1.23
CA ILE A 387 9.58 -25.13 -2.52
C ILE A 387 10.29 -24.38 -3.64
N SER A 388 11.57 -24.12 -3.49
CA SER A 388 12.38 -23.35 -4.46
C SER A 388 12.33 -23.92 -5.88
N GLU A 389 12.21 -25.24 -6.05
CA GLU A 389 12.06 -25.90 -7.35
C GLU A 389 10.71 -25.59 -8.03
N ILE A 390 9.68 -25.24 -7.25
CA ILE A 390 8.37 -24.81 -7.75
C ILE A 390 8.40 -23.30 -8.00
N HIS A 391 8.87 -22.55 -7.00
CA HIS A 391 8.85 -21.08 -7.00
C HIS A 391 9.81 -20.47 -8.04
N ARG A 392 11.03 -20.99 -8.17
CA ARG A 392 11.99 -20.68 -9.25
C ARG A 392 12.45 -19.23 -9.36
N THR A 393 12.61 -18.53 -8.26
CA THR A 393 13.26 -17.22 -8.21
C THR A 393 14.55 -17.27 -7.39
N GLU A 394 15.29 -16.16 -7.40
CA GLU A 394 16.50 -16.02 -6.61
C GLU A 394 16.19 -16.13 -5.11
N PRO A 395 17.09 -16.70 -4.29
CA PRO A 395 16.89 -16.78 -2.86
C PRO A 395 16.66 -15.41 -2.22
N TYR A 396 15.69 -15.34 -1.29
CA TYR A 396 15.35 -14.15 -0.49
C TYR A 396 14.80 -12.95 -1.25
N VAL A 397 14.40 -13.12 -2.50
CA VAL A 397 13.89 -12.06 -3.38
C VAL A 397 12.41 -12.24 -3.64
N TYR A 398 11.67 -11.15 -3.48
CA TYR A 398 10.27 -11.11 -3.88
C TYR A 398 10.11 -11.04 -5.39
N SER A 399 9.12 -11.76 -5.89
CA SER A 399 8.63 -11.65 -7.25
C SER A 399 7.42 -10.71 -7.34
N GLN A 400 7.11 -10.28 -8.56
CA GLN A 400 5.89 -9.51 -8.84
C GLN A 400 4.65 -10.41 -8.71
N MET A 401 4.71 -11.60 -9.31
CA MET A 401 3.58 -12.53 -9.32
C MET A 401 4.02 -13.99 -9.17
N ILE A 402 3.07 -14.80 -8.72
CA ILE A 402 3.14 -16.26 -8.68
C ILE A 402 1.94 -16.79 -9.46
N ALA A 403 2.14 -17.82 -10.29
CA ALA A 403 1.05 -18.46 -11.02
C ALA A 403 -0.02 -18.97 -10.05
N GLY A 404 -1.28 -18.59 -10.29
CA GLY A 404 -2.44 -18.91 -9.46
C GLY A 404 -2.90 -20.35 -9.61
N LYS A 405 -3.91 -20.74 -8.82
CA LYS A 405 -4.42 -22.12 -8.74
C LYS A 405 -5.03 -22.64 -10.05
N ASP A 406 -5.44 -21.73 -10.93
CA ASP A 406 -6.05 -22.06 -12.21
C ASP A 406 -5.02 -22.19 -13.36
N ALA A 407 -3.74 -21.87 -13.08
CA ALA A 407 -2.64 -22.04 -14.02
C ALA A 407 -2.01 -23.44 -13.93
N PRO A 408 -1.55 -24.02 -15.06
CA PRO A 408 -0.91 -25.34 -15.06
C PRO A 408 0.41 -25.40 -14.27
N ASN A 409 1.09 -24.28 -14.12
CA ASN A 409 2.34 -24.12 -13.37
C ASN A 409 2.12 -23.45 -12.00
N PHE A 410 1.01 -23.74 -11.32
CA PHE A 410 0.65 -23.18 -10.03
C PHE A 410 1.84 -23.15 -9.04
N GLY A 411 2.15 -21.96 -8.53
CA GLY A 411 3.25 -21.72 -7.60
C GLY A 411 4.54 -21.21 -8.23
N GLU A 412 4.66 -21.23 -9.57
CA GLU A 412 5.84 -20.68 -10.26
C GLU A 412 5.80 -19.15 -10.27
N ALA A 413 6.85 -18.52 -9.77
CA ALA A 413 6.96 -17.07 -9.71
C ALA A 413 7.59 -16.48 -10.98
N LYS A 414 7.30 -15.19 -11.21
CA LYS A 414 7.81 -14.40 -12.35
C LYS A 414 8.17 -12.98 -11.90
N ASN A 415 9.08 -12.37 -12.66
CA ASN A 415 9.49 -10.96 -12.51
C ASN A 415 9.98 -10.65 -11.08
N SER A 416 11.13 -11.19 -10.73
CA SER A 416 11.78 -10.95 -9.45
C SER A 416 12.46 -9.57 -9.38
N TRP A 417 12.86 -9.13 -8.19
CA TRP A 417 13.58 -7.92 -7.85
C TRP A 417 12.79 -6.61 -7.92
N LEU A 418 12.31 -6.20 -9.08
CA LEU A 418 11.83 -4.85 -9.34
C LEU A 418 10.30 -4.76 -9.22
N THR A 419 9.84 -4.88 -8.01
CA THR A 419 8.42 -4.89 -7.66
C THR A 419 8.15 -4.11 -6.38
N GLY A 420 7.00 -3.48 -6.27
CA GLY A 420 6.53 -2.87 -5.03
C GLY A 420 6.23 -3.86 -3.90
N THR A 421 6.31 -5.17 -4.17
CA THR A 421 6.08 -6.21 -3.16
C THR A 421 7.00 -6.06 -1.96
N ALA A 422 8.29 -5.80 -2.17
CA ALA A 422 9.26 -5.66 -1.08
C ALA A 422 8.91 -4.49 -0.15
N ALA A 423 8.57 -3.33 -0.72
CA ALA A 423 8.18 -2.14 0.04
C ALA A 423 6.91 -2.39 0.87
N TRP A 424 5.86 -2.92 0.25
CA TRP A 424 4.62 -3.21 0.93
C TRP A 424 4.76 -4.31 1.98
N THR A 425 5.56 -5.34 1.73
CA THR A 425 5.76 -6.42 2.71
C THR A 425 6.61 -5.94 3.89
N PHE A 426 7.60 -5.05 3.65
CA PHE A 426 8.34 -4.43 4.75
C PHE A 426 7.44 -3.52 5.58
N LEU A 427 6.59 -2.71 4.94
CA LEU A 427 5.58 -1.91 5.64
C LEU A 427 4.65 -2.78 6.50
N ASP A 428 4.11 -3.86 5.91
CA ASP A 428 3.24 -4.82 6.60
C ASP A 428 3.91 -5.40 7.84
N VAL A 429 5.09 -6.03 7.67
CA VAL A 429 5.74 -6.72 8.79
C VAL A 429 6.23 -5.75 9.86
N SER A 430 6.81 -4.61 9.50
CA SER A 430 7.38 -3.67 10.47
C SER A 430 6.34 -2.84 11.20
N GLN A 431 5.34 -2.32 10.46
CA GLN A 431 4.40 -1.34 10.99
C GLN A 431 3.05 -1.95 11.42
N TYR A 432 2.68 -3.13 10.92
CA TYR A 432 1.38 -3.72 11.21
C TYR A 432 1.48 -5.06 11.95
N ILE A 433 2.33 -6.00 11.51
CA ILE A 433 2.53 -7.26 12.26
C ILE A 433 3.32 -6.98 13.54
N LEU A 434 4.55 -6.44 13.43
CA LEU A 434 5.36 -6.06 14.59
C LEU A 434 4.82 -4.78 15.26
N GLY A 435 4.04 -3.99 14.53
CA GLY A 435 3.29 -2.86 15.05
C GLY A 435 4.14 -1.67 15.51
N ILE A 436 5.33 -1.47 14.93
CA ILE A 436 6.21 -0.33 15.23
C ILE A 436 6.04 0.71 14.12
N ARG A 437 5.12 1.64 14.33
CA ARG A 437 4.63 2.53 13.26
C ARG A 437 4.92 4.00 13.54
N PRO A 438 5.66 4.69 12.65
CA PRO A 438 5.76 6.15 12.68
C PRO A 438 4.40 6.82 12.53
N ASP A 439 4.18 7.90 13.28
CA ASP A 439 3.01 8.75 13.15
C ASP A 439 3.42 10.23 13.26
N TYR A 440 2.50 11.14 13.02
CA TYR A 440 2.77 12.59 13.01
C TYR A 440 3.40 13.08 14.30
N ASP A 441 2.90 12.64 15.45
CA ASP A 441 3.34 13.11 16.78
C ASP A 441 4.36 12.17 17.47
N GLY A 442 4.63 10.99 16.89
CA GLY A 442 5.54 10.06 17.55
C GLY A 442 5.54 8.65 16.96
N LEU A 443 5.80 7.66 17.81
CA LEU A 443 5.91 6.26 17.43
C LEU A 443 4.79 5.44 18.08
N VAL A 444 3.97 4.78 17.26
CA VAL A 444 2.89 3.89 17.74
C VAL A 444 3.43 2.48 17.93
N ILE A 445 3.07 1.85 19.04
CA ILE A 445 3.35 0.45 19.34
C ILE A 445 2.03 -0.31 19.41
N ASP A 446 1.69 -1.02 18.33
CA ASP A 446 0.42 -1.74 18.18
C ASP A 446 0.61 -3.10 17.48
N PRO A 447 1.35 -4.04 18.09
CA PRO A 447 1.64 -5.32 17.50
C PRO A 447 0.37 -6.17 17.27
N CYS A 448 0.34 -6.83 16.10
CA CYS A 448 -0.66 -7.84 15.77
C CYS A 448 0.07 -9.09 15.26
N ILE A 449 0.59 -9.87 16.20
CA ILE A 449 1.48 -11.01 15.96
C ILE A 449 0.75 -12.35 16.03
N PRO A 450 1.32 -13.42 15.44
CA PRO A 450 0.73 -14.75 15.59
C PRO A 450 0.73 -15.22 17.05
N SER A 451 -0.29 -15.99 17.41
CA SER A 451 -0.44 -16.55 18.77
C SER A 451 0.74 -17.41 19.21
N THR A 452 1.49 -17.95 18.25
CA THR A 452 2.70 -18.76 18.48
C THR A 452 3.95 -17.95 18.83
N LEU A 453 3.97 -16.64 18.56
CA LEU A 453 5.11 -15.78 18.85
C LEU A 453 4.98 -15.21 20.27
N SER A 454 5.88 -15.63 21.17
CA SER A 454 5.85 -15.20 22.59
C SER A 454 6.34 -13.76 22.82
N GLY A 455 6.88 -13.13 21.80
CA GLY A 455 7.38 -11.76 21.82
C GLY A 455 8.61 -11.57 20.96
N PHE A 456 9.13 -10.35 20.94
CA PHE A 456 10.34 -9.98 20.21
C PHE A 456 10.99 -8.74 20.85
N THR A 457 12.23 -8.46 20.47
CA THR A 457 12.88 -7.18 20.72
C THR A 457 13.15 -6.48 19.39
N ALA A 458 13.14 -5.15 19.41
CA ALA A 458 13.47 -4.36 18.24
C ALA A 458 14.30 -3.13 18.64
N LYS A 459 15.19 -2.73 17.74
CA LYS A 459 15.84 -1.43 17.75
C LYS A 459 15.28 -0.61 16.60
N ARG A 460 14.88 0.62 16.86
CA ARG A 460 14.35 1.55 15.85
C ARG A 460 14.96 2.93 16.04
N ASP A 461 15.71 3.39 15.04
CA ASP A 461 16.14 4.78 14.99
C ASP A 461 15.03 5.62 14.33
N PHE A 462 14.49 6.59 15.08
CA PHE A 462 13.37 7.42 14.63
C PHE A 462 13.60 8.88 15.01
N ARG A 463 13.67 9.75 14.01
CA ARG A 463 13.91 11.20 14.17
C ARG A 463 15.12 11.53 15.05
N GLY A 464 16.21 10.76 14.92
CA GLY A 464 17.45 10.97 15.69
C GLY A 464 17.45 10.41 17.11
N VAL A 465 16.40 9.68 17.51
CA VAL A 465 16.31 8.98 18.81
C VAL A 465 16.31 7.47 18.56
N THR A 466 17.07 6.72 19.35
CA THR A 466 17.10 5.25 19.29
C THR A 466 16.10 4.67 20.29
N TYR A 467 15.14 3.90 19.80
CA TYR A 467 14.15 3.19 20.61
C TYR A 467 14.54 1.72 20.76
N HIS A 468 14.68 1.27 22.03
CA HIS A 468 14.87 -0.13 22.39
C HIS A 468 13.53 -0.69 22.85
N ILE A 469 12.92 -1.50 22.01
CA ILE A 469 11.55 -1.96 22.17
C ILE A 469 11.55 -3.43 22.53
N GLN A 470 10.85 -3.80 23.60
CA GLN A 470 10.56 -5.17 23.96
C GLN A 470 9.04 -5.41 23.96
N VAL A 471 8.59 -6.37 23.17
CA VAL A 471 7.21 -6.83 23.16
C VAL A 471 7.13 -8.20 23.79
N LYS A 472 6.22 -8.38 24.75
CA LYS A 472 5.96 -9.65 25.45
C LYS A 472 4.53 -10.12 25.19
N ASN A 473 4.39 -11.39 24.80
CA ASN A 473 3.11 -12.05 24.55
C ASN A 473 3.00 -13.38 25.32
N PRO A 474 2.95 -13.34 26.67
CA PRO A 474 2.98 -14.56 27.47
C PRO A 474 1.72 -15.42 27.35
N ASN A 475 0.63 -14.87 26.84
CA ASN A 475 -0.67 -15.55 26.75
C ASN A 475 -1.02 -15.99 25.31
N GLY A 476 -0.14 -15.80 24.34
CA GLY A 476 -0.38 -16.18 22.95
C GLY A 476 -1.59 -15.47 22.32
N VAL A 477 -1.81 -14.20 22.68
CA VAL A 477 -2.88 -13.40 22.07
C VAL A 477 -2.39 -12.72 20.80
N GLN A 478 -3.31 -12.39 19.90
CA GLN A 478 -2.92 -11.86 18.58
C GLN A 478 -2.80 -10.35 18.56
N LYS A 479 -3.63 -9.62 19.30
CA LYS A 479 -3.65 -8.14 19.29
C LYS A 479 -4.09 -7.58 20.65
N GLY A 480 -3.68 -6.35 20.93
CA GLY A 480 -4.10 -5.57 22.08
C GLY A 480 -2.95 -5.30 23.06
N VAL A 481 -2.55 -4.04 23.16
CA VAL A 481 -1.56 -3.59 24.14
C VAL A 481 -2.27 -3.34 25.48
N LYS A 482 -1.96 -4.14 26.48
CA LYS A 482 -2.49 -3.99 27.84
C LYS A 482 -1.76 -2.92 28.62
N VAL A 483 -0.44 -2.93 28.52
CA VAL A 483 0.43 -1.98 29.22
C VAL A 483 1.58 -1.62 28.30
N LEU A 484 1.80 -0.35 28.14
CA LEU A 484 2.98 0.22 27.51
C LEU A 484 3.76 1.00 28.58
N THR A 485 5.05 0.73 28.73
CA THR A 485 5.93 1.54 29.56
C THR A 485 7.02 2.18 28.72
N VAL A 486 7.32 3.42 29.00
CA VAL A 486 8.36 4.22 28.34
C VAL A 486 9.31 4.73 29.42
N ASP A 487 10.57 4.33 29.35
CA ASP A 487 11.60 4.63 30.37
C ASP A 487 11.13 4.28 31.80
N GLY A 488 10.39 3.17 31.92
CA GLY A 488 9.88 2.68 33.20
C GLY A 488 8.56 3.31 33.68
N ALA A 489 8.05 4.35 33.02
CA ALA A 489 6.76 4.96 33.33
C ALA A 489 5.65 4.40 32.43
N ILE A 490 4.46 4.20 33.01
CA ILE A 490 3.29 3.75 32.23
C ILE A 490 2.85 4.89 31.28
N ALA A 491 2.75 4.56 30.00
CA ALA A 491 2.22 5.48 28.98
C ALA A 491 0.69 5.45 28.94
N ASP A 492 0.08 6.56 28.54
CA ASP A 492 -1.35 6.64 28.24
C ASP A 492 -1.58 6.26 26.77
N GLY A 493 -2.21 5.09 26.56
CA GLY A 493 -2.41 4.53 25.22
C GLY A 493 -1.18 3.81 24.67
N ASN A 494 -1.07 3.77 23.34
CA ASN A 494 -0.02 3.07 22.62
C ASN A 494 0.85 3.98 21.71
N MET A 495 0.68 5.28 21.79
CA MET A 495 1.50 6.31 21.15
C MET A 495 2.59 6.78 22.11
N ILE A 496 3.81 6.80 21.65
CA ILE A 496 4.97 7.39 22.34
C ILE A 496 5.22 8.75 21.70
N PRO A 497 4.90 9.87 22.37
CA PRO A 497 5.18 11.20 21.83
C PRO A 497 6.68 11.38 21.55
N PHE A 498 7.01 12.00 20.43
CA PHE A 498 8.39 12.29 20.08
C PHE A 498 8.97 13.37 21.00
N ASP A 499 10.13 13.08 21.60
CA ASP A 499 10.86 14.01 22.46
C ASP A 499 12.29 14.23 21.90
N PRO A 500 12.57 15.39 21.29
CA PRO A 500 13.87 15.69 20.68
C PRO A 500 15.00 15.84 21.69
N SER A 501 14.70 15.95 23.00
CA SER A 501 15.72 16.05 24.05
C SER A 501 16.36 14.70 24.38
N LYS A 502 15.71 13.59 24.00
CA LYS A 502 16.19 12.23 24.26
C LYS A 502 17.11 11.74 23.16
N LYS A 503 18.05 10.88 23.52
CA LYS A 503 18.89 10.14 22.56
C LYS A 503 18.49 8.67 22.47
N GLU A 504 18.04 8.12 23.57
CA GLU A 504 17.60 6.73 23.71
C GLU A 504 16.31 6.67 24.50
N VAL A 505 15.44 5.72 24.17
CA VAL A 505 14.17 5.45 24.84
C VAL A 505 14.01 3.95 24.99
N THR A 506 13.68 3.49 26.20
CA THR A 506 13.37 2.09 26.48
C THR A 506 11.86 1.87 26.52
N VAL A 507 11.37 0.93 25.73
CA VAL A 507 9.93 0.64 25.60
C VAL A 507 9.66 -0.82 25.95
N LEU A 508 8.67 -1.05 26.82
CA LEU A 508 8.15 -2.38 27.09
C LEU A 508 6.65 -2.42 26.81
N SER A 509 6.24 -3.27 25.89
CA SER A 509 4.84 -3.53 25.55
C SER A 509 4.44 -4.93 26.02
N LEU A 510 3.33 -5.02 26.74
CA LEU A 510 2.71 -6.27 27.13
C LEU A 510 1.41 -6.44 26.35
N ILE A 511 1.36 -7.48 25.50
CA ILE A 511 0.15 -7.85 24.77
C ILE A 511 -0.71 -8.76 25.66
N HIS A 512 -2.00 -8.45 25.77
CA HIS A 512 -2.97 -9.23 26.50
C HIS A 512 -4.36 -8.98 25.94
N ILE A 513 -5.29 -9.94 26.08
CA ILE A 513 -6.69 -9.74 25.74
C ILE A 513 -7.19 -8.53 26.56
N SER A 514 -7.42 -7.39 25.90
CA SER A 514 -8.19 -6.32 26.51
C SER A 514 -9.65 -6.69 26.37
N GLU A 515 -10.38 -6.75 27.50
CA GLU A 515 -11.84 -6.61 27.41
C GLU A 515 -12.13 -5.34 26.59
N PRO A 516 -13.14 -5.33 25.71
CA PRO A 516 -13.48 -4.15 24.93
C PRO A 516 -13.70 -3.00 25.92
N THR A 517 -12.75 -2.08 25.96
CA THR A 517 -12.85 -0.87 26.78
C THR A 517 -14.09 -0.13 26.33
N ARG A 518 -15.13 -0.14 27.16
CA ARG A 518 -16.24 0.81 27.04
C ARG A 518 -15.59 2.19 26.98
N ARG A 519 -15.50 2.77 25.78
CA ARG A 519 -15.20 4.20 25.66
C ARG A 519 -16.24 4.92 26.51
N ARG A 520 -15.81 5.52 27.63
CA ARG A 520 -16.62 6.46 28.38
C ARG A 520 -16.95 7.58 27.40
N GLY A 521 -18.24 7.66 27.05
CA GLY A 521 -18.75 8.77 26.28
C GLY A 521 -18.41 10.05 27.04
N ILE A 522 -17.84 10.98 26.34
CA ILE A 522 -17.79 12.37 26.80
C ILE A 522 -19.21 12.90 26.58
N SER A 523 -19.89 13.15 27.67
CA SER A 523 -21.14 13.89 27.73
C SER A 523 -20.92 15.35 27.35
#